data_954304fb80506938286ce7890ad3a28d
#
_entry.id   954304fb80506938286ce7890ad3a28d
#
_cell.length_a   1.000
_cell.length_b   1.000
_cell.length_c   1.000
_cell.angle_alpha   90.00
_cell.angle_beta   90.00
_cell.angle_gamma   90.00
#
_symmetry.space_group_name_H-M   'P 1'
#
loop_
_entity.id
_entity.type
_entity.pdbx_description
1 polymer ?
#
loop_
_entity_poly.entity_id
_entity_poly.type
_entity_poly.pdbx_seq_one_letter_code
_entity_poly.pdbx_strand_id
1 'polypeptide(L)'
;FRKFAQYGSAMAPISNWVMRNDVLRKILFSFIGIDHRRQIPEFAQYSFTNWYQNNKNLFTLDKKNSTKVILFPDTFTNYNHPEVGINTYKVLVSLGYEVIVPQLKCCGKPFLSKGMLSKAKSLASENIKILSQIIDEDSVIVGIEPSCLLTIFDDYPDLLNQDLEIKKIINKVMLVGDLIVRDFSKGLPDKLFKSVDRKVLFHGHCHQKSLFGTSKINKLLNLLPSVVVEEIQSGCCGMAGTFGFESEHYEISIKIAKQNLAEKINNQSRDFLLVSDGISCRQQIDHTFGIKSLHSMDLFASLLIDDRLN
;
A
#
# COMPACT_ATOMS: atom_id res chain seq x y z
N PHE A 1 -1.92 -1.12 16.95
CA PHE A 1 -2.08 -1.95 15.74
C PHE A 1 -0.75 -2.61 15.32
N ARG A 2 0.36 -1.85 15.08
CA ARG A 2 1.65 -2.41 14.65
C ARG A 2 2.19 -3.51 15.58
N LYS A 3 2.15 -3.33 16.92
CA LYS A 3 2.56 -4.38 17.86
C LYS A 3 1.74 -5.65 17.71
N PHE A 4 0.42 -5.51 17.51
CA PHE A 4 -0.46 -6.65 17.24
C PHE A 4 -0.06 -7.38 15.95
N ALA A 5 0.17 -6.65 14.86
CA ALA A 5 0.62 -7.23 13.60
C ALA A 5 2.01 -7.89 13.73
N GLN A 6 2.93 -7.29 14.50
CA GLN A 6 4.25 -7.85 14.78
C GLN A 6 4.18 -9.18 15.56
N TYR A 7 3.37 -9.24 16.63
CA TYR A 7 3.17 -10.49 17.38
C TYR A 7 2.41 -11.53 16.55
N GLY A 8 1.38 -11.10 15.80
CA GLY A 8 0.65 -11.96 14.88
C GLY A 8 1.56 -12.59 13.83
N SER A 9 2.50 -11.82 13.27
CA SER A 9 3.50 -12.29 12.31
C SER A 9 4.52 -13.24 12.96
N ALA A 10 5.02 -12.91 14.15
CA ALA A 10 5.94 -13.80 14.89
C ALA A 10 5.32 -15.17 15.20
N MET A 11 4.00 -15.23 15.35
CA MET A 11 3.23 -16.45 15.61
C MET A 11 2.38 -16.86 14.39
N ALA A 12 2.75 -16.47 13.17
CA ALA A 12 1.92 -16.58 11.98
C ALA A 12 1.26 -17.95 11.72
N PRO A 13 1.89 -19.10 11.94
CA PRO A 13 1.21 -20.37 11.77
C PRO A 13 0.01 -20.52 12.73
N ILE A 14 0.18 -20.18 14.00
CA ILE A 14 -0.84 -20.31 15.04
C ILE A 14 -1.88 -19.20 14.90
N SER A 15 -1.46 -17.95 14.75
CA SER A 15 -2.35 -16.80 14.62
C SER A 15 -3.25 -16.93 13.38
N ASN A 16 -2.72 -17.36 12.26
CA ASN A 16 -3.49 -17.61 11.04
C ASN A 16 -4.44 -18.79 11.20
N TRP A 17 -4.02 -19.87 11.87
CA TRP A 17 -4.90 -20.99 12.16
C TRP A 17 -6.12 -20.57 13.02
N VAL A 18 -5.89 -19.77 14.08
CA VAL A 18 -6.98 -19.20 14.89
C VAL A 18 -7.93 -18.36 14.03
N MET A 19 -7.39 -17.50 13.15
CA MET A 19 -8.20 -16.63 12.29
C MET A 19 -8.98 -17.40 11.21
N ARG A 20 -8.49 -18.55 10.76
CA ARG A 20 -9.19 -19.43 9.81
C ARG A 20 -10.27 -20.27 10.48
N ASN A 21 -10.14 -20.54 11.77
CA ASN A 21 -11.13 -21.33 12.52
C ASN A 21 -12.37 -20.48 12.83
N ASP A 22 -13.52 -20.84 12.26
CA ASP A 22 -14.76 -20.07 12.36
C ASP A 22 -15.26 -19.90 13.80
N VAL A 23 -15.10 -20.93 14.65
CA VAL A 23 -15.56 -20.87 16.04
C VAL A 23 -14.68 -19.92 16.86
N LEU A 24 -13.35 -20.10 16.78
CA LEU A 24 -12.40 -19.25 17.50
C LEU A 24 -12.49 -17.81 17.04
N ARG A 25 -12.62 -17.59 15.72
CA ARG A 25 -12.78 -16.25 15.14
C ARG A 25 -14.08 -15.59 15.65
N LYS A 26 -15.20 -16.28 15.66
CA LYS A 26 -16.46 -15.74 16.19
C LYS A 26 -16.33 -15.31 17.64
N ILE A 27 -15.73 -16.14 18.49
CA ILE A 27 -15.52 -15.83 19.90
C ILE A 27 -14.60 -14.59 20.02
N LEU A 28 -13.42 -14.61 19.38
CA LEU A 28 -12.47 -13.52 19.46
C LEU A 28 -13.06 -12.19 18.96
N PHE A 29 -13.74 -12.21 17.81
CA PHE A 29 -14.27 -11.02 17.17
C PHE A 29 -15.45 -10.42 17.96
N SER A 30 -16.27 -11.23 18.64
CA SER A 30 -17.32 -10.72 19.50
C SER A 30 -16.79 -9.86 20.66
N PHE A 31 -15.60 -10.18 21.20
CA PHE A 31 -14.99 -9.40 22.28
C PHE A 31 -14.37 -8.07 21.80
N ILE A 32 -13.97 -7.97 20.53
CA ILE A 32 -13.28 -6.78 20.01
C ILE A 32 -14.15 -5.96 19.05
N GLY A 33 -15.43 -6.31 18.90
CA GLY A 33 -16.39 -5.57 18.09
C GLY A 33 -16.20 -5.70 16.57
N ILE A 34 -15.46 -6.72 16.12
CA ILE A 34 -15.28 -7.02 14.68
C ILE A 34 -16.40 -7.99 14.24
N ASP A 35 -16.95 -7.75 13.06
CA ASP A 35 -17.92 -8.68 12.46
C ASP A 35 -17.24 -10.00 12.09
N HIS A 36 -17.79 -11.11 12.57
CA HIS A 36 -17.22 -12.45 12.37
C HIS A 36 -17.18 -12.90 10.89
N ARG A 37 -17.97 -12.27 10.02
CA ARG A 37 -17.98 -12.51 8.57
C ARG A 37 -16.75 -11.89 7.88
N ARG A 38 -16.06 -10.93 8.52
CA ARG A 38 -14.85 -10.32 7.97
C ARG A 38 -13.67 -11.26 8.06
N GLN A 39 -12.89 -11.25 7.00
CA GLN A 39 -11.57 -11.87 6.98
C GLN A 39 -10.52 -10.79 7.25
N ILE A 40 -9.74 -10.98 8.31
CA ILE A 40 -8.56 -10.14 8.55
C ILE A 40 -7.41 -10.65 7.67
N PRO A 41 -6.58 -9.78 7.11
CA PRO A 41 -5.39 -10.20 6.36
C PRO A 41 -4.54 -11.16 7.18
N GLU A 42 -4.10 -12.24 6.56
CA GLU A 42 -3.20 -13.17 7.20
C GLU A 42 -1.88 -12.49 7.59
N PHE A 43 -1.27 -12.98 8.65
CA PHE A 43 0.04 -12.53 9.07
C PHE A 43 1.12 -13.28 8.29
N ALA A 44 2.05 -12.56 7.70
CA ALA A 44 3.20 -13.16 7.04
C ALA A 44 4.20 -13.73 8.08
N GLN A 45 4.88 -14.81 7.73
CA GLN A 45 5.89 -15.45 8.60
C GLN A 45 7.19 -14.64 8.71
N TYR A 46 7.38 -13.67 7.83
CA TYR A 46 8.52 -12.75 7.83
C TYR A 46 8.05 -11.34 7.51
N SER A 47 8.78 -10.34 8.00
CA SER A 47 8.47 -8.96 7.67
C SER A 47 9.24 -8.47 6.44
N PHE A 48 8.66 -7.54 5.69
CA PHE A 48 9.34 -6.88 4.58
C PHE A 48 10.68 -6.24 5.01
N THR A 49 10.70 -5.58 6.18
CA THR A 49 11.93 -4.97 6.69
C THR A 49 13.02 -6.01 7.01
N ASN A 50 12.67 -7.19 7.51
CA ASN A 50 13.64 -8.27 7.73
C ASN A 50 14.14 -8.83 6.39
N TRP A 51 13.23 -9.06 5.43
CA TRP A 51 13.63 -9.47 4.10
C TRP A 51 14.61 -8.46 3.47
N TYR A 52 14.30 -7.17 3.54
CA TYR A 52 15.18 -6.11 3.02
C TYR A 52 16.57 -6.15 3.66
N GLN A 53 16.67 -6.25 4.99
CA GLN A 53 17.98 -6.31 5.67
C GLN A 53 18.84 -7.48 5.22
N ASN A 54 18.22 -8.62 4.96
CA ASN A 54 18.92 -9.84 4.53
C ASN A 54 19.29 -9.82 3.04
N ASN A 55 18.57 -9.07 2.20
CA ASN A 55 18.69 -9.16 0.74
C ASN A 55 19.21 -7.88 0.06
N LYS A 56 19.28 -6.74 0.75
CA LYS A 56 19.65 -5.44 0.15
C LYS A 56 21.00 -5.43 -0.58
N ASN A 57 21.94 -6.29 -0.17
CA ASN A 57 23.27 -6.39 -0.78
C ASN A 57 23.30 -7.25 -2.06
N LEU A 58 22.22 -7.97 -2.36
CA LEU A 58 22.09 -8.77 -3.59
C LEU A 58 21.80 -7.87 -4.81
N PHE A 59 21.29 -6.67 -4.57
CA PHE A 59 20.88 -5.72 -5.61
C PHE A 59 21.84 -4.54 -5.61
N THR A 60 23.04 -4.74 -6.21
CA THR A 60 24.04 -3.68 -6.35
C THR A 60 23.78 -2.87 -7.62
N LEU A 61 23.51 -1.58 -7.42
CA LEU A 61 23.45 -0.59 -8.51
C LEU A 61 24.79 0.13 -8.65
N ASP A 62 25.06 0.58 -9.87
CA ASP A 62 26.12 1.58 -10.09
C ASP A 62 25.63 2.93 -9.53
N LYS A 63 26.04 3.22 -8.30
CA LYS A 63 25.48 4.29 -7.43
C LYS A 63 25.76 5.71 -7.91
N LYS A 64 26.49 5.89 -8.98
CA LYS A 64 27.07 7.20 -9.33
C LYS A 64 26.07 8.30 -9.71
N ASN A 65 24.80 7.96 -10.04
CA ASN A 65 23.75 8.90 -10.44
C ASN A 65 22.34 8.48 -10.04
N SER A 66 22.17 7.64 -9.01
CA SER A 66 20.86 7.13 -8.63
C SER A 66 20.16 8.06 -7.63
N THR A 67 18.90 8.42 -7.91
CA THR A 67 18.06 9.10 -6.92
C THR A 67 17.83 8.20 -5.71
N LYS A 68 18.07 8.76 -4.52
CA LYS A 68 17.85 8.07 -3.25
C LYS A 68 16.38 8.05 -2.89
N VAL A 69 15.82 6.86 -2.75
CA VAL A 69 14.42 6.63 -2.44
C VAL A 69 14.29 6.03 -1.03
N ILE A 70 13.60 6.74 -0.15
CA ILE A 70 13.26 6.26 1.19
C ILE A 70 11.87 5.61 1.10
N LEU A 71 11.83 4.28 1.11
CA LEU A 71 10.59 3.52 1.01
C LEU A 71 9.98 3.32 2.40
N PHE A 72 8.81 3.93 2.64
CA PHE A 72 8.07 3.84 3.92
C PHE A 72 7.46 2.45 4.09
N PRO A 73 7.91 1.64 5.07
CA PRO A 73 7.38 0.31 5.32
C PRO A 73 6.12 0.40 6.20
N ASP A 74 4.96 0.59 5.61
CA ASP A 74 3.71 0.61 6.36
C ASP A 74 3.44 -0.74 7.05
N THR A 75 2.51 -0.75 8.02
CA THR A 75 2.29 -1.93 8.86
C THR A 75 1.74 -3.12 8.06
N PHE A 76 0.87 -2.89 7.09
CA PHE A 76 0.28 -3.96 6.29
C PHE A 76 1.30 -4.57 5.33
N THR A 77 2.02 -3.72 4.61
CA THR A 77 3.12 -4.15 3.74
C THR A 77 4.20 -4.88 4.54
N ASN A 78 4.44 -4.48 5.79
CA ASN A 78 5.50 -5.09 6.56
C ASN A 78 5.15 -6.46 7.15
N TYR A 79 3.89 -6.68 7.59
CA TYR A 79 3.52 -7.86 8.37
C TYR A 79 2.40 -8.73 7.78
N ASN A 80 1.68 -8.23 6.76
CA ASN A 80 0.59 -8.97 6.13
C ASN A 80 0.86 -9.26 4.66
N HIS A 81 1.46 -8.33 3.94
CA HIS A 81 1.73 -8.43 2.49
C HIS A 81 3.16 -8.02 2.16
N PRO A 82 4.20 -8.70 2.74
CA PRO A 82 5.60 -8.35 2.47
C PRO A 82 5.97 -8.49 0.99
N GLU A 83 5.29 -9.33 0.23
CA GLU A 83 5.45 -9.49 -1.21
C GLU A 83 5.24 -8.16 -1.96
N VAL A 84 4.28 -7.34 -1.58
CA VAL A 84 4.06 -6.03 -2.20
C VAL A 84 5.25 -5.10 -1.96
N GLY A 85 5.81 -5.13 -0.74
CA GLY A 85 7.03 -4.38 -0.41
C GLY A 85 8.25 -4.86 -1.20
N ILE A 86 8.43 -6.17 -1.29
CA ILE A 86 9.51 -6.81 -2.04
C ILE A 86 9.39 -6.48 -3.53
N ASN A 87 8.20 -6.60 -4.10
CA ASN A 87 7.93 -6.28 -5.50
C ASN A 87 8.19 -4.79 -5.79
N THR A 88 7.75 -3.90 -4.90
CA THR A 88 8.04 -2.47 -5.00
C THR A 88 9.55 -2.20 -4.97
N TYR A 89 10.28 -2.83 -4.03
CA TYR A 89 11.72 -2.70 -3.94
C TYR A 89 12.41 -3.16 -5.22
N LYS A 90 12.04 -4.35 -5.74
CA LYS A 90 12.57 -4.90 -6.99
C LYS A 90 12.33 -3.95 -8.17
N VAL A 91 11.10 -3.46 -8.34
CA VAL A 91 10.75 -2.51 -9.42
C VAL A 91 11.61 -1.24 -9.33
N LEU A 92 11.71 -0.64 -8.14
CA LEU A 92 12.48 0.60 -7.96
C LEU A 92 13.98 0.39 -8.25
N VAL A 93 14.56 -0.70 -7.77
CA VAL A 93 15.97 -1.01 -8.05
C VAL A 93 16.20 -1.27 -9.54
N SER A 94 15.30 -1.99 -10.22
CA SER A 94 15.40 -2.22 -11.67
C SER A 94 15.27 -0.93 -12.48
N LEU A 95 14.55 0.06 -11.96
CA LEU A 95 14.47 1.41 -12.55
C LEU A 95 15.68 2.31 -12.22
N GLY A 96 16.66 1.82 -11.45
CA GLY A 96 17.91 2.52 -11.16
C GLY A 96 17.90 3.36 -9.89
N TYR A 97 16.89 3.24 -9.01
CA TYR A 97 16.86 3.97 -7.74
C TYR A 97 17.71 3.31 -6.64
N GLU A 98 18.38 4.11 -5.82
CA GLU A 98 18.96 3.66 -4.54
C GLU A 98 17.88 3.61 -3.48
N VAL A 99 17.41 2.40 -3.09
CA VAL A 99 16.28 2.23 -2.19
C VAL A 99 16.73 1.95 -0.76
N ILE A 100 16.27 2.77 0.19
CA ILE A 100 16.48 2.61 1.63
C ILE A 100 15.13 2.33 2.30
N VAL A 101 15.07 1.24 3.08
CA VAL A 101 13.90 0.89 3.90
C VAL A 101 14.23 1.10 5.38
N PRO A 102 13.84 2.23 5.97
CA PRO A 102 14.15 2.55 7.36
C PRO A 102 13.23 1.83 8.35
N GLN A 103 13.67 1.72 9.60
CA GLN A 103 12.84 1.23 10.70
C GLN A 103 11.92 2.35 11.23
N LEU A 104 10.78 2.54 10.60
CA LEU A 104 9.78 3.56 10.97
C LEU A 104 8.67 2.98 11.85
N LYS A 105 7.94 3.85 12.54
CA LYS A 105 6.73 3.49 13.30
C LYS A 105 5.51 3.43 12.39
N CYS A 106 4.36 3.01 12.94
CA CYS A 106 3.07 3.14 12.25
C CYS A 106 2.81 4.61 11.89
N CYS A 107 2.18 4.85 10.73
CA CYS A 107 1.82 6.21 10.31
C CYS A 107 0.87 6.95 11.28
N GLY A 108 0.17 6.23 12.16
CA GLY A 108 -0.77 6.81 13.10
C GLY A 108 -2.24 6.85 12.63
N LYS A 109 -2.53 6.54 11.37
CA LYS A 109 -3.91 6.61 10.82
C LYS A 109 -4.96 5.85 11.65
N PRO A 110 -4.70 4.63 12.17
CA PRO A 110 -5.67 3.93 13.02
C PRO A 110 -6.00 4.68 14.32
N PHE A 111 -5.06 5.43 14.85
CA PHE A 111 -5.29 6.27 16.05
C PHE A 111 -6.06 7.54 15.70
N LEU A 112 -5.76 8.18 14.58
CA LEU A 112 -6.50 9.33 14.07
C LEU A 112 -7.98 8.99 13.86
N SER A 113 -8.27 7.88 13.18
CA SER A 113 -9.64 7.44 12.91
C SER A 113 -10.45 7.10 14.17
N LYS A 114 -9.78 6.90 15.32
CA LYS A 114 -10.42 6.68 16.63
C LYS A 114 -10.31 7.90 17.57
N GLY A 115 -9.91 9.07 17.07
CA GLY A 115 -9.78 10.30 17.86
C GLY A 115 -8.63 10.30 18.89
N MET A 116 -7.72 9.33 18.81
CA MET A 116 -6.59 9.20 19.77
C MET A 116 -5.41 10.08 19.33
N LEU A 117 -5.63 11.39 19.27
CA LEU A 117 -4.70 12.37 18.67
C LEU A 117 -3.32 12.38 19.34
N SER A 118 -3.23 12.27 20.67
CA SER A 118 -1.95 12.26 21.38
C SER A 118 -1.06 11.09 20.97
N LYS A 119 -1.64 9.90 20.74
CA LYS A 119 -0.89 8.73 20.28
C LYS A 119 -0.46 8.89 18.82
N ALA A 120 -1.32 9.43 17.97
CA ALA A 120 -0.97 9.73 16.59
C ALA A 120 0.16 10.74 16.50
N LYS A 121 0.11 11.82 17.30
CA LYS A 121 1.14 12.85 17.39
C LYS A 121 2.50 12.28 17.84
N SER A 122 2.52 11.42 18.86
CA SER A 122 3.76 10.75 19.31
C SER A 122 4.41 9.94 18.19
N LEU A 123 3.63 9.13 17.45
CA LEU A 123 4.13 8.34 16.34
C LEU A 123 4.63 9.21 15.19
N ALA A 124 3.92 10.29 14.89
CA ALA A 124 4.30 11.26 13.87
C ALA A 124 5.65 11.90 14.21
N SER A 125 5.82 12.39 15.45
CA SER A 125 7.08 12.97 15.94
C SER A 125 8.26 11.99 15.84
N GLU A 126 8.06 10.71 16.23
CA GLU A 126 9.10 9.70 16.12
C GLU A 126 9.48 9.43 14.66
N ASN A 127 8.50 9.35 13.74
CA ASN A 127 8.77 9.15 12.33
C ASN A 127 9.49 10.35 11.70
N ILE A 128 9.07 11.57 12.00
CA ILE A 128 9.74 12.79 11.51
C ILE A 128 11.20 12.81 11.99
N LYS A 129 11.45 12.53 13.28
CA LYS A 129 12.81 12.48 13.83
C LYS A 129 13.71 11.45 13.13
N ILE A 130 13.18 10.29 12.75
CA ILE A 130 13.95 9.29 12.01
C ILE A 130 14.19 9.75 10.57
N LEU A 131 13.14 10.27 9.92
CA LEU A 131 13.21 10.72 8.53
C LEU A 131 14.19 11.88 8.38
N SER A 132 14.20 12.87 9.28
CA SER A 132 15.11 14.02 9.24
C SER A 132 16.59 13.64 9.30
N GLN A 133 16.91 12.48 9.88
CA GLN A 133 18.30 11.99 9.97
C GLN A 133 18.80 11.30 8.68
N ILE A 134 17.89 10.89 7.79
CA ILE A 134 18.22 10.08 6.62
C ILE A 134 17.94 10.78 5.28
N ILE A 135 17.13 11.84 5.29
CA ILE A 135 16.86 12.64 4.10
C ILE A 135 18.04 13.56 3.79
N ASP A 136 18.29 13.75 2.50
CA ASP A 136 19.19 14.77 1.93
C ASP A 136 18.43 15.58 0.86
N GLU A 137 19.12 16.47 0.14
CA GLU A 137 18.49 17.35 -0.84
C GLU A 137 17.84 16.58 -2.00
N ASP A 138 18.48 15.51 -2.46
CA ASP A 138 18.07 14.74 -3.65
C ASP A 138 17.17 13.55 -3.31
N SER A 139 16.97 13.22 -2.03
CA SER A 139 16.16 12.09 -1.63
C SER A 139 14.65 12.36 -1.73
N VAL A 140 13.89 11.31 -2.01
CA VAL A 140 12.41 11.31 -1.98
C VAL A 140 11.90 10.24 -1.02
N ILE A 141 10.75 10.50 -0.41
CA ILE A 141 10.07 9.55 0.49
C ILE A 141 8.87 9.00 -0.26
N VAL A 142 8.83 7.69 -0.47
CA VAL A 142 7.72 7.05 -1.14
C VAL A 142 7.02 6.04 -0.26
N GLY A 143 5.72 5.86 -0.47
CA GLY A 143 4.91 4.85 0.20
C GLY A 143 4.10 4.04 -0.78
N ILE A 144 3.76 2.84 -0.32
CA ILE A 144 3.02 1.82 -1.06
C ILE A 144 1.53 1.97 -0.77
N GLU A 145 1.17 2.00 0.52
CA GLU A 145 -0.22 2.11 0.97
C GLU A 145 -0.66 3.58 0.99
N PRO A 146 -1.62 3.99 0.13
CA PRO A 146 -2.03 5.39 0.05
C PRO A 146 -2.51 5.95 1.38
N SER A 147 -3.29 5.20 2.16
CA SER A 147 -3.81 5.69 3.44
C SER A 147 -2.70 5.99 4.45
N CYS A 148 -1.61 5.25 4.43
CA CYS A 148 -0.48 5.45 5.34
C CYS A 148 0.40 6.62 4.90
N LEU A 149 0.76 6.68 3.62
CA LEU A 149 1.63 7.74 3.11
C LEU A 149 0.92 9.11 3.14
N LEU A 150 -0.35 9.13 2.74
CA LEU A 150 -1.12 10.37 2.74
C LEU A 150 -1.42 10.89 4.14
N THR A 151 -1.38 10.04 5.18
CA THR A 151 -1.37 10.50 6.57
C THR A 151 -0.11 11.31 6.88
N ILE A 152 1.06 10.92 6.35
CA ILE A 152 2.29 11.69 6.53
C ILE A 152 2.18 13.01 5.76
N PHE A 153 1.62 13.00 4.57
CA PHE A 153 1.49 14.18 3.72
C PHE A 153 0.49 15.21 4.27
N ASP A 154 -0.70 14.74 4.68
CA ASP A 154 -1.86 15.58 4.98
C ASP A 154 -2.07 15.79 6.49
N ASP A 155 -2.05 14.70 7.31
CA ASP A 155 -2.36 14.81 8.73
C ASP A 155 -1.14 15.26 9.60
N TYR A 156 0.11 14.94 9.24
CA TYR A 156 1.28 15.27 10.06
C TYR A 156 1.53 16.77 10.22
N PRO A 157 1.35 17.63 9.20
CA PRO A 157 1.49 19.06 9.36
C PRO A 157 0.62 19.63 10.49
N ASP A 158 -0.63 19.19 10.57
CA ASP A 158 -1.58 19.66 11.59
C ASP A 158 -1.28 19.07 12.98
N LEU A 159 -0.88 17.80 13.04
CA LEU A 159 -0.47 17.16 14.30
C LEU A 159 0.76 17.79 14.94
N LEU A 160 1.69 18.31 14.14
CA LEU A 160 3.03 18.72 14.57
C LEU A 160 3.28 20.24 14.40
N ASN A 161 2.22 21.05 14.28
CA ASN A 161 2.27 22.52 14.25
C ASN A 161 3.06 23.13 13.09
N GLN A 162 3.14 22.46 11.94
CA GLN A 162 3.65 22.96 10.66
C GLN A 162 5.03 23.64 10.70
N ASP A 163 5.97 23.14 11.49
CA ASP A 163 7.32 23.71 11.55
C ASP A 163 8.11 23.51 10.22
N LEU A 164 9.26 24.17 10.09
CA LEU A 164 10.05 24.16 8.88
C LEU A 164 10.63 22.77 8.56
N GLU A 165 10.98 21.99 9.56
CA GLU A 165 11.53 20.64 9.39
C GLU A 165 10.47 19.71 8.80
N ILE A 166 9.26 19.79 9.33
CA ILE A 166 8.10 19.01 8.82
C ILE A 166 7.83 19.37 7.37
N LYS A 167 7.77 20.65 7.02
CA LYS A 167 7.54 21.11 5.65
C LYS A 167 8.60 20.58 4.68
N LYS A 168 9.88 20.54 5.08
CA LYS A 168 10.95 19.96 4.27
C LYS A 168 10.72 18.47 3.97
N ILE A 169 10.27 17.72 4.98
CA ILE A 169 9.99 16.30 4.84
C ILE A 169 8.76 16.07 3.95
N ILE A 170 7.65 16.79 4.22
CA ILE A 170 6.39 16.64 3.48
C ILE A 170 6.55 16.92 1.98
N ASN A 171 7.33 17.93 1.61
CA ASN A 171 7.60 18.27 0.21
C ASN A 171 8.33 17.15 -0.57
N LYS A 172 8.90 16.17 0.14
CA LYS A 172 9.59 15.00 -0.45
C LYS A 172 8.72 13.75 -0.47
N VAL A 173 7.50 13.82 0.07
CA VAL A 173 6.57 12.68 0.19
C VAL A 173 5.74 12.55 -1.08
N MET A 174 5.72 11.36 -1.67
CA MET A 174 4.86 11.04 -2.82
C MET A 174 4.54 9.53 -2.88
N LEU A 175 3.47 9.16 -3.56
CA LEU A 175 3.18 7.76 -3.84
C LEU A 175 4.25 7.16 -4.77
N VAL A 176 4.54 5.87 -4.60
CA VAL A 176 5.54 5.19 -5.44
C VAL A 176 5.23 5.30 -6.94
N GLY A 177 3.96 5.21 -7.31
CA GLY A 177 3.54 5.39 -8.69
C GLY A 177 3.75 6.81 -9.22
N ASP A 178 3.60 7.82 -8.35
CA ASP A 178 3.83 9.23 -8.71
C ASP A 178 5.31 9.51 -9.00
N LEU A 179 6.22 8.87 -8.26
CA LEU A 179 7.65 8.92 -8.52
C LEU A 179 7.98 8.37 -9.90
N ILE A 180 7.50 7.17 -10.21
CA ILE A 180 7.75 6.52 -11.49
C ILE A 180 7.22 7.38 -12.65
N VAL A 181 6.01 7.89 -12.53
CA VAL A 181 5.43 8.78 -13.57
C VAL A 181 6.21 10.07 -13.72
N ARG A 182 6.71 10.66 -12.63
CA ARG A 182 7.55 11.87 -12.67
C ARG A 182 8.81 11.64 -13.50
N ASP A 183 9.52 10.55 -13.23
CA ASP A 183 10.85 10.31 -13.77
C ASP A 183 10.82 9.61 -15.15
N PHE A 184 9.78 8.82 -15.41
CA PHE A 184 9.62 8.05 -16.65
C PHE A 184 8.41 8.51 -17.51
N SER A 185 8.04 9.77 -17.45
CA SER A 185 6.92 10.33 -18.23
C SER A 185 7.05 10.17 -19.75
N LYS A 186 8.28 9.98 -20.26
CA LYS A 186 8.59 9.73 -21.68
C LYS A 186 8.61 8.25 -22.06
N GLY A 187 8.43 7.36 -21.12
CA GLY A 187 8.45 5.89 -21.27
C GLY A 187 9.43 5.23 -20.32
N LEU A 188 9.18 3.95 -20.02
CA LEU A 188 10.05 3.09 -19.22
C LEU A 188 11.29 2.69 -20.07
N PRO A 189 12.39 2.25 -19.41
CA PRO A 189 13.55 1.73 -20.13
C PRO A 189 13.17 0.57 -21.06
N ASP A 190 13.73 0.59 -22.27
CA ASP A 190 13.47 -0.43 -23.27
C ASP A 190 13.78 -1.83 -22.75
N LYS A 191 12.89 -2.78 -23.05
CA LYS A 191 13.05 -4.20 -22.70
C LYS A 191 13.09 -4.50 -21.19
N LEU A 192 12.72 -3.56 -20.33
CA LEU A 192 12.69 -3.81 -18.89
C LEU A 192 11.42 -4.58 -18.48
N PHE A 193 10.31 -4.41 -19.21
CA PHE A 193 9.05 -5.04 -18.92
C PHE A 193 8.51 -5.84 -20.11
N LYS A 194 7.92 -7.01 -19.83
CA LYS A 194 7.20 -7.84 -20.80
C LYS A 194 5.93 -7.12 -21.27
N SER A 195 5.57 -7.32 -22.54
CA SER A 195 4.25 -6.95 -23.03
C SER A 195 3.20 -7.91 -22.51
N VAL A 196 2.04 -7.35 -22.13
CA VAL A 196 0.88 -8.13 -21.74
C VAL A 196 -0.35 -7.53 -22.43
N ASP A 197 -0.92 -8.29 -23.35
CA ASP A 197 -2.16 -7.91 -24.05
C ASP A 197 -3.37 -8.24 -23.16
N ARG A 198 -3.56 -7.44 -22.12
CA ARG A 198 -4.65 -7.61 -21.16
C ARG A 198 -5.22 -6.27 -20.74
N LYS A 199 -6.54 -6.25 -20.55
CA LYS A 199 -7.25 -5.12 -19.98
C LYS A 199 -6.98 -5.03 -18.47
N VAL A 200 -6.67 -3.84 -17.98
CA VAL A 200 -6.53 -3.53 -16.56
C VAL A 200 -7.71 -2.66 -16.14
N LEU A 201 -8.50 -3.16 -15.19
CA LEU A 201 -9.48 -2.36 -14.47
C LEU A 201 -8.81 -1.78 -13.24
N PHE A 202 -8.91 -0.48 -13.04
CA PHE A 202 -8.31 0.19 -11.90
C PHE A 202 -9.36 0.81 -10.98
N HIS A 203 -9.31 0.47 -9.69
CA HIS A 203 -10.09 1.13 -8.63
C HIS A 203 -9.19 2.02 -7.78
N GLY A 204 -9.35 3.35 -7.90
CA GLY A 204 -8.57 4.33 -7.14
C GLY A 204 -8.96 4.40 -5.67
N HIS A 205 -7.96 4.51 -4.79
CA HIS A 205 -8.16 4.67 -3.35
C HIS A 205 -8.81 6.04 -3.02
N CYS A 206 -9.83 6.06 -2.15
CA CYS A 206 -10.62 7.28 -1.88
C CYS A 206 -9.79 8.44 -1.34
N HIS A 207 -8.84 8.21 -0.43
CA HIS A 207 -7.95 9.24 0.11
C HIS A 207 -7.03 9.82 -0.99
N GLN A 208 -6.50 8.97 -1.89
CA GLN A 208 -5.74 9.41 -3.05
C GLN A 208 -6.60 10.24 -4.01
N LYS A 209 -7.82 9.78 -4.30
CA LYS A 209 -8.76 10.52 -5.17
C LYS A 209 -9.04 11.92 -4.63
N SER A 210 -9.24 12.07 -3.32
CA SER A 210 -9.59 13.36 -2.73
C SER A 210 -8.44 14.37 -2.74
N LEU A 211 -7.18 13.93 -2.60
CA LEU A 211 -6.02 14.83 -2.52
C LEU A 211 -5.36 15.06 -3.89
N PHE A 212 -5.25 14.02 -4.73
CA PHE A 212 -4.43 14.06 -5.95
C PHE A 212 -5.14 13.60 -7.22
N GLY A 213 -6.37 13.07 -7.08
CA GLY A 213 -7.05 12.42 -8.20
C GLY A 213 -6.40 11.08 -8.59
N THR A 214 -6.77 10.57 -9.78
CA THR A 214 -6.32 9.27 -10.29
C THR A 214 -5.48 9.36 -11.57
N SER A 215 -5.27 10.57 -12.09
CA SER A 215 -4.58 10.76 -13.37
C SER A 215 -3.17 10.18 -13.39
N LYS A 216 -2.43 10.25 -12.28
CA LYS A 216 -1.07 9.74 -12.18
C LYS A 216 -1.03 8.21 -12.18
N ILE A 217 -1.93 7.54 -11.47
CA ILE A 217 -1.98 6.07 -11.47
C ILE A 217 -2.44 5.53 -12.83
N ASN A 218 -3.36 6.22 -13.50
CA ASN A 218 -3.72 5.90 -14.88
C ASN A 218 -2.50 6.03 -15.82
N LYS A 219 -1.72 7.11 -15.69
CA LYS A 219 -0.46 7.27 -16.45
C LYS A 219 0.53 6.17 -16.12
N LEU A 220 0.72 5.85 -14.83
CA LEU A 220 1.61 4.76 -14.39
C LEU A 220 1.28 3.44 -15.08
N LEU A 221 0.03 3.02 -15.01
CA LEU A 221 -0.40 1.75 -15.60
C LEU A 221 -0.23 1.76 -17.13
N ASN A 222 -0.49 2.89 -17.79
CA ASN A 222 -0.28 3.05 -19.24
C ASN A 222 1.21 3.14 -19.66
N LEU A 223 2.16 3.21 -18.75
CA LEU A 223 3.59 3.05 -19.06
C LEU A 223 3.95 1.59 -19.41
N LEU A 224 3.14 0.62 -18.97
CA LEU A 224 3.38 -0.79 -19.27
C LEU A 224 3.04 -1.11 -20.72
N PRO A 225 3.88 -1.93 -21.41
CA PRO A 225 3.65 -2.26 -22.81
C PRO A 225 2.33 -3.04 -23.01
N SER A 226 1.52 -2.62 -24.00
CA SER A 226 0.29 -3.29 -24.44
C SER A 226 -0.83 -3.41 -23.39
N VAL A 227 -0.77 -2.65 -22.31
CA VAL A 227 -1.83 -2.64 -21.27
C VAL A 227 -2.89 -1.59 -21.63
N VAL A 228 -4.15 -2.00 -21.70
CA VAL A 228 -5.30 -1.10 -21.85
C VAL A 228 -5.90 -0.86 -20.47
N VAL A 229 -5.87 0.39 -20.00
CA VAL A 229 -6.34 0.77 -18.66
C VAL A 229 -7.73 1.39 -18.72
N GLU A 230 -8.63 0.89 -17.90
CA GLU A 230 -9.94 1.49 -17.65
C GLU A 230 -10.13 1.76 -16.15
N GLU A 231 -10.42 3.01 -15.80
CA GLU A 231 -10.74 3.39 -14.43
C GLU A 231 -12.19 3.05 -14.09
N ILE A 232 -12.39 2.33 -12.99
CA ILE A 232 -13.71 2.14 -12.40
C ILE A 232 -14.14 3.47 -11.77
N GLN A 233 -15.07 4.14 -12.44
CA GLN A 233 -15.68 5.37 -11.91
C GLN A 233 -16.57 5.02 -10.72
N SER A 234 -16.01 5.11 -9.52
CA SER A 234 -16.64 4.69 -8.27
C SER A 234 -16.29 5.63 -7.12
N GLY A 235 -17.11 5.62 -6.09
CA GLY A 235 -16.82 6.26 -4.81
C GLY A 235 -15.89 5.41 -3.91
N CYS A 236 -16.16 5.41 -2.62
CA CYS A 236 -15.45 4.58 -1.64
C CYS A 236 -15.77 3.10 -1.82
N CYS A 237 -14.82 2.21 -1.52
CA CYS A 237 -15.05 0.77 -1.46
C CYS A 237 -15.90 0.33 -0.25
N GLY A 238 -16.16 1.22 0.72
CA GLY A 238 -16.96 0.95 1.92
C GLY A 238 -16.17 0.49 3.15
N MET A 239 -14.86 0.24 3.05
CA MET A 239 -14.08 -0.20 4.22
C MET A 239 -13.70 0.94 5.16
N ALA A 240 -13.28 2.09 4.66
CA ALA A 240 -12.90 3.29 5.43
C ALA A 240 -12.07 2.96 6.71
N GLY A 241 -10.91 2.34 6.55
CA GLY A 241 -10.05 1.92 7.65
C GLY A 241 -10.66 0.77 8.47
N THR A 242 -10.94 0.99 9.75
CA THR A 242 -11.55 -0.02 10.63
C THR A 242 -13.08 -0.10 10.52
N PHE A 243 -13.73 0.93 9.97
CA PHE A 243 -15.18 1.07 9.89
C PHE A 243 -15.87 -0.18 9.34
N GLY A 244 -15.43 -0.67 8.19
CA GLY A 244 -16.03 -1.84 7.54
C GLY A 244 -15.77 -3.16 8.25
N PHE A 245 -14.86 -3.21 9.22
CA PHE A 245 -14.64 -4.40 10.06
C PHE A 245 -15.59 -4.46 11.25
N GLU A 246 -16.13 -3.33 11.70
CA GLU A 246 -16.96 -3.24 12.89
C GLU A 246 -18.33 -3.88 12.65
N SER A 247 -18.83 -4.64 13.63
CA SER A 247 -20.07 -5.42 13.51
C SER A 247 -21.29 -4.55 13.16
N GLU A 248 -21.35 -3.35 13.73
CA GLU A 248 -22.43 -2.37 13.50
C GLU A 248 -22.41 -1.76 12.11
N HIS A 249 -21.23 -1.78 11.44
CA HIS A 249 -21.03 -1.14 10.14
C HIS A 249 -20.94 -2.14 8.96
N TYR A 250 -20.94 -3.44 9.24
CA TYR A 250 -20.73 -4.46 8.22
C TYR A 250 -21.72 -4.34 7.05
N GLU A 251 -23.02 -4.29 7.35
CA GLU A 251 -24.05 -4.26 6.30
C GLU A 251 -23.97 -3.00 5.43
N ILE A 252 -23.75 -1.85 6.06
CA ILE A 252 -23.60 -0.59 5.30
C ILE A 252 -22.31 -0.60 4.45
N SER A 253 -21.23 -1.17 4.97
CA SER A 253 -19.97 -1.32 4.25
C SER A 253 -20.14 -2.18 2.99
N ILE A 254 -20.82 -3.32 3.09
CA ILE A 254 -21.12 -4.19 1.95
C ILE A 254 -22.07 -3.51 0.96
N LYS A 255 -23.08 -2.79 1.44
CA LYS A 255 -24.01 -2.04 0.58
C LYS A 255 -23.26 -0.97 -0.24
N ILE A 256 -22.36 -0.22 0.38
CA ILE A 256 -21.54 0.78 -0.32
C ILE A 256 -20.66 0.11 -1.40
N ALA A 257 -20.01 -1.02 -1.08
CA ALA A 257 -19.20 -1.76 -2.05
C ALA A 257 -20.03 -2.20 -3.26
N LYS A 258 -21.17 -2.82 -3.02
CA LYS A 258 -22.07 -3.28 -4.09
C LYS A 258 -22.58 -2.12 -4.93
N GLN A 259 -23.02 -1.03 -4.32
CA GLN A 259 -23.52 0.15 -5.03
C GLN A 259 -22.45 0.77 -5.94
N ASN A 260 -21.20 0.84 -5.50
CA ASN A 260 -20.14 1.55 -6.20
C ASN A 260 -19.36 0.68 -7.20
N LEU A 261 -19.26 -0.64 -6.97
CA LEU A 261 -18.34 -1.51 -7.70
C LEU A 261 -19.02 -2.64 -8.48
N ALA A 262 -20.21 -3.12 -8.03
CA ALA A 262 -20.79 -4.36 -8.58
C ALA A 262 -21.06 -4.27 -10.07
N GLU A 263 -21.73 -3.21 -10.53
CA GLU A 263 -22.08 -3.03 -11.95
C GLU A 263 -20.81 -3.03 -12.82
N LYS A 264 -19.77 -2.32 -12.40
CA LYS A 264 -18.56 -2.15 -13.17
C LYS A 264 -17.70 -3.41 -13.22
N ILE A 265 -17.70 -4.19 -12.13
CA ILE A 265 -16.95 -5.45 -12.06
C ILE A 265 -17.68 -6.58 -12.78
N ASN A 266 -19.01 -6.70 -12.58
CA ASN A 266 -19.79 -7.82 -13.12
C ASN A 266 -20.03 -7.73 -14.62
N ASN A 267 -20.03 -6.51 -15.18
CA ASN A 267 -20.29 -6.28 -16.62
C ASN A 267 -19.03 -6.47 -17.49
N GLN A 268 -17.89 -6.83 -16.89
CA GLN A 268 -16.67 -7.07 -17.66
C GLN A 268 -16.57 -8.51 -18.19
N SER A 269 -15.94 -8.67 -19.35
CA SER A 269 -15.45 -9.98 -19.79
C SER A 269 -14.50 -10.52 -18.72
N ARG A 270 -14.44 -11.85 -18.52
CA ARG A 270 -13.61 -12.45 -17.45
C ARG A 270 -12.10 -12.30 -17.63
N ASP A 271 -11.64 -11.72 -18.74
CA ASP A 271 -10.20 -11.55 -19.05
C ASP A 271 -9.71 -10.13 -18.76
N PHE A 272 -9.70 -9.79 -17.48
CA PHE A 272 -9.10 -8.53 -17.00
C PHE A 272 -8.26 -8.76 -15.76
N LEU A 273 -7.33 -7.84 -15.52
CA LEU A 273 -6.62 -7.70 -14.25
C LEU A 273 -7.24 -6.56 -13.45
N LEU A 274 -7.60 -6.83 -12.21
CA LEU A 274 -8.12 -5.79 -11.32
C LEU A 274 -6.98 -5.23 -10.45
N VAL A 275 -6.79 -3.92 -10.49
CA VAL A 275 -5.72 -3.23 -9.75
C VAL A 275 -6.33 -2.25 -8.76
N SER A 276 -5.82 -2.27 -7.53
CA SER A 276 -6.12 -1.27 -6.50
C SER A 276 -4.98 -1.18 -5.49
N ASP A 277 -4.44 0.01 -5.25
CA ASP A 277 -3.27 0.17 -4.38
C ASP A 277 -3.62 0.12 -2.88
N GLY A 278 -4.84 0.50 -2.48
CA GLY A 278 -5.26 0.44 -1.09
C GLY A 278 -5.57 -0.97 -0.62
N ILE A 279 -4.95 -1.42 0.48
CA ILE A 279 -5.23 -2.73 1.08
C ILE A 279 -6.70 -2.92 1.45
N SER A 280 -7.31 -1.90 2.03
CA SER A 280 -8.74 -1.93 2.39
C SER A 280 -9.63 -2.14 1.16
N CYS A 281 -9.26 -1.54 0.01
CA CYS A 281 -9.97 -1.71 -1.25
C CYS A 281 -9.81 -3.15 -1.78
N ARG A 282 -8.58 -3.69 -1.78
CA ARG A 282 -8.31 -5.07 -2.21
C ARG A 282 -9.09 -6.08 -1.37
N GLN A 283 -9.09 -5.92 -0.06
CA GLN A 283 -9.85 -6.78 0.86
C GLN A 283 -11.36 -6.70 0.65
N GLN A 284 -11.90 -5.50 0.47
CA GLN A 284 -13.33 -5.33 0.24
C GLN A 284 -13.77 -5.95 -1.08
N ILE A 285 -12.99 -5.79 -2.13
CA ILE A 285 -13.25 -6.39 -3.45
C ILE A 285 -13.22 -7.92 -3.35
N ASP A 286 -12.17 -8.48 -2.74
CA ASP A 286 -12.07 -9.93 -2.55
C ASP A 286 -13.23 -10.47 -1.71
N HIS A 287 -13.52 -9.83 -0.57
CA HIS A 287 -14.60 -10.24 0.32
C HIS A 287 -15.98 -10.16 -0.32
N THR A 288 -16.26 -9.11 -1.10
CA THR A 288 -17.61 -8.84 -1.64
C THR A 288 -17.87 -9.54 -2.97
N PHE A 289 -16.85 -9.69 -3.81
CA PHE A 289 -16.99 -10.18 -5.18
C PHE A 289 -16.19 -11.45 -5.47
N GLY A 290 -15.36 -11.94 -4.54
CA GLY A 290 -14.50 -13.12 -4.74
C GLY A 290 -13.42 -12.92 -5.80
N ILE A 291 -13.04 -11.66 -6.09
CA ILE A 291 -12.05 -11.32 -7.11
C ILE A 291 -10.79 -10.78 -6.45
N LYS A 292 -9.66 -11.44 -6.72
CA LYS A 292 -8.35 -10.97 -6.27
C LYS A 292 -7.94 -9.74 -7.08
N SER A 293 -7.60 -8.67 -6.40
CA SER A 293 -7.02 -7.47 -7.01
C SER A 293 -5.55 -7.33 -6.65
N LEU A 294 -4.76 -6.88 -7.61
CA LEU A 294 -3.31 -6.67 -7.48
C LEU A 294 -3.02 -5.25 -6.98
N HIS A 295 -1.91 -5.07 -6.30
CA HIS A 295 -1.29 -3.76 -6.19
C HIS A 295 -0.61 -3.40 -7.52
N SER A 296 -0.54 -2.11 -7.89
CA SER A 296 0.13 -1.70 -9.14
C SER A 296 1.58 -2.22 -9.20
N MET A 297 2.30 -2.19 -8.09
CA MET A 297 3.68 -2.70 -8.05
C MET A 297 3.78 -4.23 -8.18
N ASP A 298 2.76 -4.99 -7.80
CA ASP A 298 2.72 -6.44 -8.06
C ASP A 298 2.56 -6.70 -9.56
N LEU A 299 1.73 -5.91 -10.25
CA LEU A 299 1.60 -5.97 -11.69
C LEU A 299 2.93 -5.63 -12.38
N PHE A 300 3.59 -4.53 -12.00
CA PHE A 300 4.89 -4.15 -12.54
C PHE A 300 5.94 -5.23 -12.32
N ALA A 301 6.06 -5.77 -11.10
CA ALA A 301 7.03 -6.81 -10.77
C ALA A 301 6.80 -8.10 -11.57
N SER A 302 5.53 -8.47 -11.80
CA SER A 302 5.20 -9.68 -12.59
C SER A 302 5.62 -9.58 -14.06
N LEU A 303 5.86 -8.38 -14.56
CA LEU A 303 6.26 -8.09 -15.94
C LEU A 303 7.75 -7.80 -16.08
N LEU A 304 8.51 -7.70 -14.99
CA LEU A 304 9.95 -7.44 -15.06
C LEU A 304 10.69 -8.54 -15.83
N ILE A 305 11.64 -8.12 -16.69
CA ILE A 305 12.58 -8.96 -17.44
C ILE A 305 13.96 -8.77 -16.81
N ASP A 306 14.13 -9.07 -15.54
CA ASP A 306 15.42 -8.90 -14.88
C ASP A 306 15.84 -10.21 -14.21
N ASP A 307 16.75 -10.95 -14.84
CA ASP A 307 17.26 -12.24 -14.37
C ASP A 307 18.03 -12.11 -13.03
N ARG A 308 18.42 -10.90 -12.63
CA ARG A 308 19.11 -10.63 -11.36
C ARG A 308 18.14 -10.64 -10.16
N LEU A 309 16.84 -10.66 -10.42
CA LEU A 309 15.79 -10.51 -9.41
C LEU A 309 15.03 -11.81 -9.11
N ASN A 310 15.36 -12.91 -9.81
CA ASN A 310 14.75 -14.23 -9.68
C ASN A 310 15.51 -15.14 -8.72
#